data_aa17d04952215379b55aa998fe6e34b1
#
_entry.id   aa17d04952215379b55aa998fe6e34b1
#
_cell.length_a   1.000
_cell.length_b   1.000
_cell.length_c   1.000
_cell.angle_alpha   90.00
_cell.angle_beta   90.00
_cell.angle_gamma   90.00
#
_symmetry.space_group_name_H-M   'P 1'
#
loop_
_entity.id
_entity.type
_entity.pdbx_description
1 polymer ?
#
loop_
_entity_poly.entity_id
_entity_poly.type
_entity_poly.pdbx_seq_one_letter_code
_entity_poly.pdbx_strand_id
1 'polypeptide(L)'
;MFELVSSSPESYCDIWRADKDGRFRIYKALKSEYAGDQVYERLLRKEFEIGYSLDHPNICEYYAFVNLPPLGNCIEMEWIDGCSLDSLLPRGAIGKTLAVKIISEICDALSYMHSKQVVHRDLKPSNIMLTYNGNNVKLIDFGLSDTDAHSVLKGSAGTQVYASPELISGKTVDFRSDIFSLGCVIDRLSPTYARVARKCCQRAPAKRFQSALDVKKAIERKPLAPFAVAAVALVLLGSALWLTHPWSRPAGDVAGLPSLTDTLPDTSEDSPSLVPTLLPIDNQTDADQQMGRIEDFDKSGLNKPSARTKSDSPGGAKEDSPGKPKNRTPEKPGKMDNAPKKSQQSDKEAIDELFRQATELFDQ
;
A
#
# COMPACT_ATOMS: atom_id res chain seq x y z
N MET A 1 -26.99 -22.38 -8.37
CA MET A 1 -26.84 -23.07 -7.07
C MET A 1 -25.63 -22.46 -6.36
N PHE A 2 -25.74 -22.14 -5.05
CA PHE A 2 -24.62 -21.64 -4.26
C PHE A 2 -23.83 -22.79 -3.68
N GLU A 3 -22.50 -22.73 -3.77
CA GLU A 3 -21.56 -23.67 -3.22
C GLU A 3 -20.72 -22.97 -2.16
N LEU A 4 -20.64 -23.53 -0.95
CA LEU A 4 -19.81 -22.99 0.13
C LEU A 4 -18.32 -23.25 -0.19
N VAL A 5 -17.56 -22.19 -0.37
CA VAL A 5 -16.11 -22.25 -0.66
C VAL A 5 -15.28 -22.21 0.62
N SER A 6 -15.68 -21.36 1.55
CA SER A 6 -14.94 -21.16 2.81
C SER A 6 -15.86 -20.69 3.92
N SER A 7 -15.67 -21.27 5.11
CA SER A 7 -16.29 -20.85 6.36
C SER A 7 -15.24 -20.96 7.48
N SER A 8 -14.73 -19.81 7.93
CA SER A 8 -13.76 -19.76 9.03
C SER A 8 -14.45 -19.42 10.33
N PRO A 9 -14.17 -20.13 11.45
CA PRO A 9 -14.71 -19.78 12.77
C PRO A 9 -14.38 -18.35 13.21
N GLU A 10 -13.30 -17.78 12.67
CA GLU A 10 -12.81 -16.45 13.00
C GLU A 10 -13.48 -15.34 12.17
N SER A 11 -14.22 -15.70 11.12
CA SER A 11 -14.93 -14.77 10.24
C SER A 11 -16.42 -14.72 10.58
N TYR A 12 -17.00 -13.53 10.52
CA TYR A 12 -18.45 -13.31 10.62
C TYR A 12 -19.18 -13.56 9.28
N CYS A 13 -18.43 -13.81 8.21
CA CYS A 13 -18.95 -14.11 6.88
C CYS A 13 -18.54 -15.49 6.41
N ASP A 14 -19.41 -16.06 5.58
CA ASP A 14 -19.14 -17.22 4.74
C ASP A 14 -18.90 -16.78 3.29
N ILE A 15 -18.06 -17.54 2.58
CA ILE A 15 -17.73 -17.29 1.19
C ILE A 15 -18.39 -18.35 0.32
N TRP A 16 -19.24 -17.92 -0.57
CA TRP A 16 -20.02 -18.76 -1.48
C TRP A 16 -19.61 -18.51 -2.92
N ARG A 17 -19.68 -19.55 -3.75
CA ARG A 17 -19.50 -19.46 -5.20
C ARG A 17 -20.80 -19.79 -5.88
N ALA A 18 -21.12 -19.07 -6.97
CA ALA A 18 -22.19 -19.45 -7.87
C ALA A 18 -21.85 -19.06 -9.31
N ASP A 19 -22.47 -19.75 -10.26
CA ASP A 19 -22.45 -19.34 -11.66
C ASP A 19 -23.45 -18.19 -11.87
N LYS A 20 -23.00 -17.17 -12.58
CA LYS A 20 -23.81 -16.06 -13.04
C LYS A 20 -23.46 -15.78 -14.49
N ASP A 21 -24.39 -16.05 -15.39
CA ASP A 21 -24.23 -15.83 -16.84
C ASP A 21 -23.01 -16.55 -17.44
N GLY A 22 -22.76 -17.80 -17.01
CA GLY A 22 -21.66 -18.61 -17.47
C GLY A 22 -20.29 -18.25 -16.86
N ARG A 23 -20.26 -17.44 -15.82
CA ARG A 23 -19.03 -17.08 -15.08
C ARG A 23 -19.22 -17.29 -13.58
N PHE A 24 -18.21 -17.82 -12.95
CA PHE A 24 -18.21 -17.89 -11.50
C PHE A 24 -18.10 -16.51 -10.85
N ARG A 25 -18.86 -16.33 -9.76
CA ARG A 25 -18.85 -15.18 -8.88
C ARG A 25 -18.68 -15.64 -7.44
N ILE A 26 -18.07 -14.79 -6.63
CA ILE A 26 -18.05 -14.95 -5.18
C ILE A 26 -19.15 -14.09 -4.56
N TYR A 27 -19.78 -14.67 -3.54
CA TYR A 27 -20.75 -14.00 -2.69
C TYR A 27 -20.27 -14.12 -1.25
N LYS A 28 -19.85 -12.99 -0.66
CA LYS A 28 -19.49 -12.89 0.76
C LYS A 28 -20.73 -12.50 1.53
N ALA A 29 -21.26 -13.40 2.35
CA ALA A 29 -22.50 -13.23 3.09
C ALA A 29 -22.28 -13.40 4.59
N LEU A 30 -23.10 -12.75 5.42
CA LEU A 30 -23.08 -12.98 6.85
C LEU A 30 -23.45 -14.42 7.16
N LYS A 31 -22.78 -15.01 8.15
CA LYS A 31 -23.22 -16.27 8.73
C LYS A 31 -24.59 -16.12 9.39
N SER A 32 -25.34 -17.21 9.47
CA SER A 32 -26.68 -17.22 10.03
C SER A 32 -26.77 -16.65 11.45
N GLU A 33 -25.73 -16.81 12.24
CA GLU A 33 -25.63 -16.30 13.61
C GLU A 33 -25.50 -14.77 13.71
N TYR A 34 -25.06 -14.12 12.62
CA TYR A 34 -24.91 -12.66 12.50
C TYR A 34 -25.97 -12.03 11.59
N ALA A 35 -26.81 -12.85 10.95
CA ALA A 35 -27.85 -12.39 10.05
C ALA A 35 -28.89 -11.54 10.81
N GLY A 36 -29.17 -10.33 10.29
CA GLY A 36 -30.09 -9.37 10.91
C GLY A 36 -29.46 -8.52 12.04
N ASP A 37 -28.20 -8.77 12.42
CA ASP A 37 -27.48 -7.87 13.33
C ASP A 37 -27.00 -6.63 12.58
N GLN A 38 -27.54 -5.47 12.96
CA GLN A 38 -27.24 -4.19 12.32
C GLN A 38 -25.75 -3.80 12.38
N VAL A 39 -24.99 -4.28 13.35
CA VAL A 39 -23.55 -3.98 13.45
C VAL A 39 -22.83 -4.70 12.32
N TYR A 40 -23.03 -6.01 12.19
CA TYR A 40 -22.36 -6.81 11.15
C TYR A 40 -22.86 -6.46 9.74
N GLU A 41 -24.13 -6.12 9.56
CA GLU A 41 -24.64 -5.62 8.28
C GLU A 41 -23.99 -4.32 7.86
N ARG A 42 -23.75 -3.38 8.80
CA ARG A 42 -23.00 -2.14 8.51
C ARG A 42 -21.56 -2.42 8.17
N LEU A 43 -20.90 -3.36 8.85
CA LEU A 43 -19.52 -3.75 8.56
C LEU A 43 -19.41 -4.34 7.15
N LEU A 44 -20.31 -5.25 6.78
CA LEU A 44 -20.35 -5.85 5.45
C LEU A 44 -20.58 -4.80 4.36
N ARG A 45 -21.52 -3.87 4.58
CA ARG A 45 -21.79 -2.76 3.65
C ARG A 45 -20.58 -1.84 3.51
N LYS A 46 -19.91 -1.52 4.63
CA LYS A 46 -18.73 -0.66 4.61
C LYS A 46 -17.56 -1.30 3.87
N GLU A 47 -17.35 -2.60 4.07
CA GLU A 47 -16.38 -3.35 3.27
C GLU A 47 -16.69 -3.27 1.77
N PHE A 48 -17.96 -3.44 1.39
CA PHE A 48 -18.38 -3.27 0.00
C PHE A 48 -18.08 -1.87 -0.53
N GLU A 49 -18.44 -0.81 0.20
CA GLU A 49 -18.19 0.58 -0.22
C GLU A 49 -16.71 0.84 -0.48
N ILE A 50 -15.83 0.32 0.41
CA ILE A 50 -14.38 0.44 0.24
C ILE A 50 -13.93 -0.35 -0.99
N GLY A 51 -14.25 -1.64 -1.08
CA GLY A 51 -13.82 -2.50 -2.17
C GLY A 51 -14.32 -2.01 -3.53
N TYR A 52 -15.57 -1.55 -3.62
CA TYR A 52 -16.18 -1.02 -4.83
C TYR A 52 -15.50 0.28 -5.33
N SER A 53 -14.89 1.05 -4.43
CA SER A 53 -14.15 2.27 -4.78
C SER A 53 -12.76 2.02 -5.37
N LEU A 54 -12.29 0.76 -5.32
CA LEU A 54 -10.95 0.37 -5.74
C LEU A 54 -10.99 -0.33 -7.10
N ASP A 55 -10.25 0.19 -8.06
CA ASP A 55 -10.07 -0.39 -9.40
C ASP A 55 -8.58 -0.52 -9.70
N HIS A 56 -8.04 -1.74 -9.55
CA HIS A 56 -6.61 -2.02 -9.76
C HIS A 56 -6.42 -3.51 -10.11
N PRO A 57 -5.54 -3.87 -11.08
CA PRO A 57 -5.35 -5.26 -11.52
C PRO A 57 -4.94 -6.24 -10.40
N ASN A 58 -4.27 -5.75 -9.35
CA ASN A 58 -3.84 -6.56 -8.21
C ASN A 58 -4.77 -6.44 -6.99
N ILE A 59 -5.99 -5.98 -7.18
CA ILE A 59 -7.06 -5.93 -6.17
C ILE A 59 -8.25 -6.72 -6.69
N CYS A 60 -8.93 -7.45 -5.80
CA CYS A 60 -10.17 -8.15 -6.12
C CYS A 60 -11.26 -7.15 -6.48
N GLU A 61 -11.96 -7.39 -7.57
CA GLU A 61 -13.04 -6.52 -8.04
C GLU A 61 -14.34 -6.81 -7.27
N TYR A 62 -14.98 -5.75 -6.78
CA TYR A 62 -16.26 -5.79 -6.09
C TYR A 62 -17.33 -5.26 -7.05
N TYR A 63 -18.35 -6.09 -7.34
CA TYR A 63 -19.33 -5.76 -8.37
C TYR A 63 -20.58 -5.10 -7.83
N ALA A 64 -21.20 -5.68 -6.78
CA ALA A 64 -22.48 -5.21 -6.26
C ALA A 64 -22.69 -5.62 -4.79
N PHE A 65 -23.54 -4.85 -4.11
CA PHE A 65 -24.14 -5.26 -2.84
C PHE A 65 -25.56 -5.68 -3.11
N VAL A 66 -25.87 -6.96 -2.93
CA VAL A 66 -27.14 -7.57 -3.35
C VAL A 66 -27.80 -8.31 -2.19
N ASN A 67 -29.12 -8.49 -2.28
CA ASN A 67 -29.85 -9.37 -1.38
C ASN A 67 -30.33 -10.60 -2.16
N LEU A 68 -29.81 -11.75 -1.82
CA LEU A 68 -30.05 -13.00 -2.53
C LEU A 68 -30.52 -14.12 -1.58
N PRO A 69 -31.74 -14.63 -1.70
CA PRO A 69 -32.12 -15.85 -0.97
C PRO A 69 -31.28 -17.05 -1.42
N PRO A 70 -30.79 -17.90 -0.50
CA PRO A 70 -30.98 -17.88 0.96
C PRO A 70 -29.91 -17.08 1.72
N LEU A 71 -28.97 -16.40 1.03
CA LEU A 71 -27.78 -15.77 1.64
C LEU A 71 -28.09 -14.45 2.36
N GLY A 72 -29.22 -13.80 2.05
CA GLY A 72 -29.53 -12.46 2.53
C GLY A 72 -28.67 -11.39 1.88
N ASN A 73 -28.29 -10.36 2.64
CA ASN A 73 -27.38 -9.31 2.18
C ASN A 73 -25.97 -9.86 1.97
N CYS A 74 -25.43 -9.69 0.77
CA CYS A 74 -24.10 -10.18 0.42
C CYS A 74 -23.38 -9.26 -0.56
N ILE A 75 -22.06 -9.39 -0.60
CA ILE A 75 -21.17 -8.73 -1.56
C ILE A 75 -20.94 -9.69 -2.72
N GLU A 76 -21.26 -9.25 -3.94
CA GLU A 76 -20.87 -9.94 -5.17
C GLU A 76 -19.51 -9.43 -5.61
N MET A 77 -18.56 -10.36 -5.85
CA MET A 77 -17.17 -10.02 -6.17
C MET A 77 -16.55 -11.02 -7.15
N GLU A 78 -15.37 -10.71 -7.63
CA GLU A 78 -14.58 -11.48 -8.59
C GLU A 78 -14.30 -12.89 -8.05
N TRP A 79 -14.51 -13.92 -8.92
CA TRP A 79 -13.95 -15.24 -8.73
C TRP A 79 -12.50 -15.24 -9.19
N ILE A 80 -11.57 -15.42 -8.27
CA ILE A 80 -10.14 -15.51 -8.57
C ILE A 80 -9.80 -17.00 -8.73
N ASP A 81 -9.52 -17.44 -9.98
CA ASP A 81 -9.04 -18.78 -10.26
C ASP A 81 -7.57 -18.90 -9.82
N GLY A 82 -7.38 -19.34 -8.59
CA GLY A 82 -6.06 -19.29 -7.93
C GLY A 82 -6.07 -19.91 -6.54
N CYS A 83 -5.02 -19.66 -5.80
CA CYS A 83 -4.90 -20.08 -4.40
C CYS A 83 -4.32 -18.97 -3.53
N SER A 84 -4.58 -19.02 -2.22
CA SER A 84 -3.99 -18.06 -1.29
C SER A 84 -2.49 -18.30 -1.14
N LEU A 85 -1.76 -17.23 -0.87
CA LEU A 85 -0.33 -17.30 -0.57
C LEU A 85 -0.07 -18.18 0.67
N ASP A 86 -0.96 -18.16 1.65
CA ASP A 86 -0.89 -19.01 2.83
C ASP A 86 -0.90 -20.50 2.50
N SER A 87 -1.66 -20.90 1.49
CA SER A 87 -1.69 -22.31 1.02
C SER A 87 -0.46 -22.72 0.20
N LEU A 88 0.31 -21.75 -0.30
CA LEU A 88 1.53 -21.99 -1.07
C LEU A 88 2.78 -22.09 -0.20
N LEU A 89 2.88 -21.28 0.85
CA LEU A 89 4.05 -21.21 1.72
C LEU A 89 4.49 -22.59 2.27
N PRO A 90 3.58 -23.47 2.72
CA PRO A 90 3.97 -24.81 3.21
C PRO A 90 4.45 -25.76 2.11
N ARG A 91 4.20 -25.47 0.83
CA ARG A 91 4.54 -26.35 -0.30
C ARG A 91 6.02 -26.29 -0.71
N GLY A 92 6.78 -25.37 -0.15
CA GLY A 92 8.21 -25.23 -0.39
C GLY A 92 8.66 -23.80 -0.65
N ALA A 93 9.96 -23.62 -0.85
CA ALA A 93 10.55 -22.32 -1.09
C ALA A 93 10.08 -21.69 -2.40
N ILE A 94 9.58 -20.49 -2.33
CA ILE A 94 9.19 -19.69 -3.50
C ILE A 94 10.47 -19.18 -4.18
N GLY A 95 10.61 -19.46 -5.49
CA GLY A 95 11.77 -19.02 -6.28
C GLY A 95 11.89 -17.49 -6.27
N LYS A 96 13.13 -16.99 -6.27
CA LYS A 96 13.44 -15.56 -6.17
C LYS A 96 12.66 -14.68 -7.15
N THR A 97 12.55 -15.09 -8.41
CA THR A 97 11.84 -14.35 -9.46
C THR A 97 10.36 -14.20 -9.12
N LEU A 98 9.73 -15.28 -8.67
CA LEU A 98 8.32 -15.26 -8.27
C LEU A 98 8.12 -14.42 -6.99
N ALA A 99 9.01 -14.54 -6.02
CA ALA A 99 8.97 -13.72 -4.81
C ALA A 99 9.05 -12.21 -5.13
N VAL A 100 9.96 -11.80 -6.04
CA VAL A 100 10.05 -10.40 -6.50
C VAL A 100 8.75 -9.97 -7.15
N LYS A 101 8.19 -10.78 -8.06
CA LYS A 101 6.90 -10.47 -8.72
C LYS A 101 5.79 -10.27 -7.69
N ILE A 102 5.62 -11.21 -6.77
CA ILE A 102 4.58 -11.14 -5.73
C ILE A 102 4.73 -9.86 -4.90
N ILE A 103 5.94 -9.59 -4.38
CA ILE A 103 6.18 -8.42 -3.55
C ILE A 103 5.94 -7.13 -4.34
N SER A 104 6.41 -7.06 -5.59
CA SER A 104 6.23 -5.87 -6.44
C SER A 104 4.75 -5.58 -6.70
N GLU A 105 3.95 -6.62 -7.03
CA GLU A 105 2.52 -6.47 -7.27
C GLU A 105 1.72 -6.12 -6.00
N ILE A 106 2.09 -6.65 -4.83
CA ILE A 106 1.53 -6.21 -3.55
C ILE A 106 1.85 -4.72 -3.32
N CYS A 107 3.09 -4.30 -3.59
CA CYS A 107 3.47 -2.90 -3.44
C CYS A 107 2.68 -1.97 -4.37
N ASP A 108 2.39 -2.39 -5.60
CA ASP A 108 1.58 -1.61 -6.55
C ASP A 108 0.14 -1.45 -6.04
N ALA A 109 -0.48 -2.54 -5.59
CA ALA A 109 -1.82 -2.52 -5.00
C ALA A 109 -1.88 -1.61 -3.76
N LEU A 110 -0.96 -1.77 -2.80
CA LEU A 110 -0.89 -0.94 -1.60
C LEU A 110 -0.64 0.53 -1.93
N SER A 111 0.24 0.82 -2.89
CA SER A 111 0.49 2.20 -3.31
C SER A 111 -0.75 2.86 -3.88
N TYR A 112 -1.53 2.12 -4.69
CA TYR A 112 -2.80 2.58 -5.21
C TYR A 112 -3.82 2.83 -4.08
N MET A 113 -4.01 1.88 -3.16
CA MET A 113 -4.90 2.03 -2.00
C MET A 113 -4.53 3.25 -1.15
N HIS A 114 -3.24 3.41 -0.83
CA HIS A 114 -2.73 4.53 -0.04
C HIS A 114 -2.96 5.89 -0.74
N SER A 115 -2.87 5.94 -2.07
CA SER A 115 -3.20 7.14 -2.84
C SER A 115 -4.68 7.53 -2.75
N LYS A 116 -5.55 6.55 -2.49
CA LYS A 116 -6.98 6.71 -2.23
C LYS A 116 -7.29 6.89 -0.73
N GLN A 117 -6.26 7.01 0.12
CA GLN A 117 -6.38 7.12 1.58
C GLN A 117 -7.00 5.87 2.25
N VAL A 118 -6.95 4.73 1.59
CA VAL A 118 -7.38 3.44 2.12
C VAL A 118 -6.18 2.70 2.68
N VAL A 119 -6.26 2.26 3.93
CA VAL A 119 -5.27 1.41 4.61
C VAL A 119 -5.87 0.01 4.75
N HIS A 120 -5.14 -1.03 4.34
CA HIS A 120 -5.66 -2.40 4.33
C HIS A 120 -5.89 -2.97 5.75
N ARG A 121 -4.95 -2.75 6.66
CA ARG A 121 -4.93 -3.15 8.08
C ARG A 121 -4.93 -4.66 8.39
N ASP A 122 -5.25 -5.50 7.43
CA ASP A 122 -5.26 -6.96 7.58
C ASP A 122 -4.47 -7.66 6.45
N LEU A 123 -3.33 -7.08 6.05
CA LEU A 123 -2.48 -7.70 5.04
C LEU A 123 -1.77 -8.92 5.64
N LYS A 124 -2.13 -10.09 5.13
CA LYS A 124 -1.58 -11.40 5.55
C LYS A 124 -1.63 -12.38 4.37
N PRO A 125 -0.90 -13.50 4.41
CA PRO A 125 -0.86 -14.45 3.30
C PRO A 125 -2.22 -15.02 2.88
N SER A 126 -3.17 -15.18 3.79
CA SER A 126 -4.53 -15.65 3.46
C SER A 126 -5.34 -14.62 2.67
N ASN A 127 -5.01 -13.32 2.77
CA ASN A 127 -5.67 -12.23 2.06
C ASN A 127 -4.94 -11.83 0.76
N ILE A 128 -3.97 -12.67 0.33
CA ILE A 128 -3.21 -12.51 -0.91
C ILE A 128 -3.48 -13.74 -1.78
N MET A 129 -4.24 -13.57 -2.85
CA MET A 129 -4.48 -14.64 -3.83
C MET A 129 -3.46 -14.56 -4.95
N LEU A 130 -3.07 -15.71 -5.49
CA LEU A 130 -2.25 -15.85 -6.69
C LEU A 130 -3.04 -16.62 -7.73
N THR A 131 -3.23 -16.02 -8.90
CA THR A 131 -3.93 -16.67 -10.02
C THR A 131 -3.12 -17.86 -10.55
N TYR A 132 -3.78 -18.94 -10.95
CA TYR A 132 -3.10 -20.08 -11.59
C TYR A 132 -2.49 -19.68 -12.93
N ASN A 133 -3.13 -18.76 -13.65
CA ASN A 133 -2.57 -18.21 -14.87
C ASN A 133 -1.73 -16.96 -14.56
N GLY A 134 -0.41 -17.10 -14.69
CA GLY A 134 0.54 -16.00 -14.56
C GLY A 134 0.97 -15.66 -13.13
N ASN A 135 0.44 -16.31 -12.08
CA ASN A 135 0.73 -16.03 -10.68
C ASN A 135 0.59 -14.53 -10.33
N ASN A 136 -0.47 -13.91 -10.84
CA ASN A 136 -0.76 -12.50 -10.56
C ASN A 136 -1.38 -12.36 -9.17
N VAL A 137 -0.92 -11.38 -8.42
CA VAL A 137 -1.47 -11.06 -7.10
C VAL A 137 -2.85 -10.43 -7.23
N LYS A 138 -3.75 -10.85 -6.36
CA LYS A 138 -5.03 -10.19 -6.07
C LYS A 138 -5.18 -10.04 -4.56
N LEU A 139 -5.17 -8.81 -4.04
CA LEU A 139 -5.50 -8.53 -2.65
C LEU A 139 -7.01 -8.68 -2.46
N ILE A 140 -7.40 -9.35 -1.39
CA ILE A 140 -8.79 -9.60 -1.02
C ILE A 140 -9.04 -9.12 0.41
N ASP A 141 -10.32 -8.94 0.75
CA ASP A 141 -10.81 -8.69 2.12
C ASP A 141 -10.40 -7.33 2.71
N PHE A 142 -11.31 -6.36 2.61
CA PHE A 142 -11.15 -5.01 3.13
C PHE A 142 -11.98 -4.75 4.39
N GLY A 143 -12.46 -5.81 5.06
CA GLY A 143 -13.33 -5.72 6.23
C GLY A 143 -12.74 -4.97 7.41
N LEU A 144 -11.42 -4.94 7.56
CA LEU A 144 -10.72 -4.17 8.60
C LEU A 144 -10.16 -2.81 8.12
N SER A 145 -10.37 -2.46 6.86
CA SER A 145 -9.87 -1.19 6.30
C SER A 145 -10.57 0.03 6.92
N ASP A 146 -11.74 -0.15 7.52
CA ASP A 146 -12.40 0.89 8.31
C ASP A 146 -11.93 0.91 9.78
N THR A 147 -11.85 2.11 10.36
CA THR A 147 -11.42 2.32 11.76
C THR A 147 -12.39 1.70 12.75
N ASP A 148 -13.70 1.78 12.45
CA ASP A 148 -14.75 1.29 13.33
C ASP A 148 -14.83 -0.24 13.32
N ALA A 149 -14.57 -0.87 12.17
CA ALA A 149 -14.54 -2.32 12.04
C ALA A 149 -13.48 -2.96 12.93
N HIS A 150 -12.29 -2.36 13.03
CA HIS A 150 -11.21 -2.89 13.87
C HIS A 150 -11.56 -2.91 15.37
N SER A 151 -12.38 -1.97 15.84
CA SER A 151 -12.81 -1.92 17.24
C SER A 151 -13.79 -3.04 17.60
N VAL A 152 -14.58 -3.50 16.62
CA VAL A 152 -15.60 -4.55 16.77
C VAL A 152 -15.00 -5.95 16.54
N LEU A 153 -14.19 -6.07 15.49
CA LEU A 153 -13.58 -7.31 15.03
C LEU A 153 -12.16 -7.45 15.62
N LYS A 154 -12.01 -7.61 16.92
CA LYS A 154 -10.71 -7.90 17.54
C LYS A 154 -10.15 -9.17 16.91
N GLY A 155 -9.13 -8.98 16.07
CA GLY A 155 -8.57 -10.04 15.24
C GLY A 155 -8.17 -11.28 16.05
N SER A 156 -8.30 -12.43 15.40
CA SER A 156 -7.84 -13.72 15.91
C SER A 156 -6.34 -13.72 16.20
N ALA A 157 -5.89 -14.64 17.04
CA ALA A 157 -4.47 -14.79 17.40
C ALA A 157 -3.56 -14.95 16.17
N GLY A 158 -4.04 -15.61 15.09
CA GLY A 158 -3.29 -15.75 13.83
C GLY A 158 -3.08 -14.45 13.06
N THR A 159 -4.01 -13.50 13.16
CA THR A 159 -3.91 -12.17 12.53
C THR A 159 -2.90 -11.27 13.25
N GLN A 160 -2.72 -11.47 14.57
CA GLN A 160 -1.84 -10.62 15.38
C GLN A 160 -0.37 -10.67 14.95
N VAL A 161 0.09 -11.77 14.37
CA VAL A 161 1.48 -11.92 13.87
C VAL A 161 1.81 -10.90 12.78
N TYR A 162 0.84 -10.50 11.97
CA TYR A 162 1.00 -9.52 10.88
C TYR A 162 0.61 -8.11 11.27
N ALA A 163 -0.08 -7.95 12.40
CA ALA A 163 -0.57 -6.65 12.85
C ALA A 163 0.55 -5.76 13.38
N SER A 164 0.56 -4.50 12.98
CA SER A 164 1.56 -3.56 13.46
C SER A 164 1.37 -3.20 14.93
N PRO A 165 2.46 -2.82 15.65
CA PRO A 165 2.39 -2.49 17.07
C PRO A 165 1.38 -1.37 17.40
N GLU A 166 1.25 -0.37 16.55
CA GLU A 166 0.28 0.71 16.70
C GLU A 166 -1.16 0.21 16.54
N LEU A 167 -1.39 -0.74 15.62
CA LEU A 167 -2.70 -1.35 15.41
C LEU A 167 -3.12 -2.17 16.64
N ILE A 168 -2.22 -3.03 17.16
CA ILE A 168 -2.46 -3.85 18.37
C ILE A 168 -2.73 -2.96 19.60
N SER A 169 -1.99 -1.85 19.72
CA SER A 169 -2.12 -0.93 20.86
C SER A 169 -3.25 0.10 20.72
N GLY A 170 -4.08 0.01 19.68
CA GLY A 170 -5.21 0.92 19.44
C GLY A 170 -4.79 2.38 19.23
N LYS A 171 -3.57 2.64 18.74
CA LYS A 171 -3.09 3.96 18.40
C LYS A 171 -3.55 4.38 17.02
N THR A 172 -3.35 5.64 16.67
CA THR A 172 -3.61 6.13 15.31
C THR A 172 -2.79 5.35 14.29
N VAL A 173 -3.49 4.76 13.33
CA VAL A 173 -2.95 3.91 12.27
C VAL A 173 -2.92 4.68 10.97
N ASP A 174 -1.79 4.66 10.26
CA ASP A 174 -1.64 5.16 8.90
C ASP A 174 -1.15 4.04 7.96
N PHE A 175 -0.93 4.38 6.68
CA PHE A 175 -0.48 3.45 5.65
C PHE A 175 0.82 2.70 5.99
N ARG A 176 1.64 3.18 6.93
CA ARG A 176 2.87 2.49 7.39
C ARG A 176 2.56 1.27 8.25
N SER A 177 1.32 1.08 8.66
CA SER A 177 0.84 -0.17 9.24
C SER A 177 0.88 -1.29 8.22
N ASP A 178 0.42 -1.04 6.98
CA ASP A 178 0.49 -2.01 5.90
C ASP A 178 1.94 -2.32 5.49
N ILE A 179 2.85 -1.34 5.61
CA ILE A 179 4.30 -1.57 5.38
C ILE A 179 4.86 -2.57 6.40
N PHE A 180 4.42 -2.50 7.66
CA PHE A 180 4.81 -3.49 8.67
C PHE A 180 4.31 -4.88 8.29
N SER A 181 3.03 -5.03 7.98
CA SER A 181 2.41 -6.30 7.57
C SER A 181 3.07 -6.87 6.32
N LEU A 182 3.39 -6.01 5.34
CA LEU A 182 4.16 -6.38 4.14
C LEU A 182 5.55 -6.92 4.51
N GLY A 183 6.22 -6.32 5.51
CA GLY A 183 7.50 -6.82 6.02
C GLY A 183 7.40 -8.25 6.53
N CYS A 184 6.37 -8.56 7.33
CA CYS A 184 6.10 -9.92 7.82
C CYS A 184 5.83 -10.92 6.67
N VAL A 185 5.11 -10.47 5.62
CA VAL A 185 4.88 -11.28 4.41
C VAL A 185 6.18 -11.53 3.66
N ILE A 186 7.03 -10.52 3.46
CA ILE A 186 8.32 -10.61 2.77
C ILE A 186 9.24 -11.61 3.48
N ASP A 187 9.30 -11.56 4.80
CA ASP A 187 10.14 -12.45 5.61
C ASP A 187 9.77 -13.93 5.40
N ARG A 188 8.47 -14.22 5.35
CA ARG A 188 7.98 -15.56 5.07
C ARG A 188 8.14 -16.02 3.61
N LEU A 189 8.15 -15.05 2.67
CA LEU A 189 8.30 -15.34 1.25
C LEU A 189 9.72 -15.72 0.86
N SER A 190 10.72 -14.99 1.38
CA SER A 190 12.10 -15.20 0.92
C SER A 190 13.15 -14.63 1.90
N PRO A 191 14.00 -15.46 2.47
CA PRO A 191 15.12 -15.01 3.33
C PRO A 191 16.08 -14.04 2.61
N THR A 192 16.12 -14.06 1.28
CA THR A 192 16.96 -13.16 0.48
C THR A 192 16.68 -11.68 0.80
N TYR A 193 15.44 -11.35 1.18
CA TYR A 193 14.99 -10.00 1.44
C TYR A 193 14.84 -9.67 2.93
N ALA A 194 15.45 -10.46 3.82
CA ALA A 194 15.38 -10.27 5.28
C ALA A 194 15.79 -8.85 5.73
N ARG A 195 16.72 -8.16 5.04
CA ARG A 195 17.08 -6.77 5.34
C ARG A 195 15.94 -5.79 5.04
N VAL A 196 15.20 -6.03 3.96
CA VAL A 196 14.05 -5.21 3.59
C VAL A 196 12.91 -5.49 4.57
N ALA A 197 12.63 -6.77 4.86
CA ALA A 197 11.63 -7.18 5.85
C ALA A 197 11.87 -6.53 7.21
N ARG A 198 13.09 -6.62 7.76
CA ARG A 198 13.46 -5.98 9.03
C ARG A 198 13.26 -4.46 9.04
N LYS A 199 13.53 -3.78 7.93
CA LYS A 199 13.28 -2.34 7.84
C LYS A 199 11.78 -2.04 7.81
N CYS A 200 10.96 -2.85 7.13
CA CYS A 200 9.51 -2.74 7.18
C CYS A 200 8.95 -2.95 8.59
N CYS A 201 9.48 -3.96 9.32
CA CYS A 201 8.99 -4.37 10.64
C CYS A 201 9.56 -3.53 11.80
N GLN A 202 10.13 -2.34 11.53
CA GLN A 202 10.56 -1.45 12.62
C GLN A 202 9.38 -1.05 13.52
N ARG A 203 9.59 -1.09 14.84
CA ARG A 203 8.56 -0.78 15.83
C ARG A 203 7.98 0.64 15.65
N ALA A 204 8.85 1.62 15.42
CA ALA A 204 8.46 3.00 15.15
C ALA A 204 8.12 3.20 13.66
N PRO A 205 6.90 3.64 13.29
CA PRO A 205 6.51 3.86 11.90
C PRO A 205 7.45 4.78 11.12
N ALA A 206 8.03 5.80 11.78
CA ALA A 206 9.00 6.71 11.17
C ALA A 206 10.31 6.05 10.72
N LYS A 207 10.67 4.87 11.28
CA LYS A 207 11.87 4.12 10.92
C LYS A 207 11.63 3.11 9.79
N ARG A 208 10.39 2.87 9.41
CA ARG A 208 10.00 2.00 8.29
C ARG A 208 10.26 2.67 6.94
N PHE A 209 10.05 1.97 5.85
CA PHE A 209 9.84 2.62 4.56
C PHE A 209 8.63 3.55 4.64
N GLN A 210 8.71 4.68 3.93
CA GLN A 210 7.65 5.69 3.99
C GLN A 210 6.62 5.54 2.84
N SER A 211 6.81 4.56 1.97
CA SER A 211 5.81 4.17 0.95
C SER A 211 6.01 2.73 0.51
N ALA A 212 4.96 2.10 -0.04
CA ALA A 212 5.05 0.78 -0.66
C ALA A 212 5.98 0.80 -1.88
N LEU A 213 6.02 1.90 -2.63
CA LEU A 213 6.95 2.06 -3.76
C LEU A 213 8.41 2.07 -3.33
N ASP A 214 8.74 2.55 -2.14
CA ASP A 214 10.11 2.49 -1.63
C ASP A 214 10.53 1.06 -1.28
N VAL A 215 9.58 0.24 -0.79
CA VAL A 215 9.79 -1.20 -0.60
C VAL A 215 10.04 -1.87 -1.94
N LYS A 216 9.17 -1.62 -2.95
CA LYS A 216 9.35 -2.13 -4.31
C LYS A 216 10.72 -1.82 -4.88
N LYS A 217 11.14 -0.56 -4.84
CA LYS A 217 12.48 -0.13 -5.28
C LYS A 217 13.60 -0.86 -4.55
N ALA A 218 13.45 -1.14 -3.24
CA ALA A 218 14.46 -1.85 -2.46
C ALA A 218 14.57 -3.33 -2.85
N ILE A 219 13.45 -3.98 -3.23
CA ILE A 219 13.39 -5.37 -3.69
C ILE A 219 13.97 -5.51 -5.11
N GLU A 220 13.65 -4.57 -6.00
CA GLU A 220 14.06 -4.60 -7.42
C GLU A 220 15.50 -4.14 -7.65
N ARG A 221 16.13 -3.51 -6.66
CA ARG A 221 17.54 -3.11 -6.76
C ARG A 221 18.41 -4.32 -7.05
N LYS A 222 18.98 -4.34 -8.27
CA LYS A 222 20.04 -5.30 -8.58
C LYS A 222 21.27 -4.95 -7.73
N PRO A 223 21.88 -5.91 -7.00
CA PRO A 223 23.17 -5.64 -6.35
C PRO A 223 24.13 -5.19 -7.46
N LEU A 224 24.81 -4.08 -7.24
CA LEU A 224 25.94 -3.68 -8.08
C LEU A 224 26.87 -4.89 -8.16
N ALA A 225 27.12 -5.38 -9.38
CA ALA A 225 27.98 -6.55 -9.58
C ALA A 225 29.26 -6.32 -8.81
N PRO A 226 29.75 -7.29 -7.99
CA PRO A 226 30.97 -7.13 -7.20
C PRO A 226 32.17 -6.71 -8.06
N PHE A 227 32.15 -7.07 -9.34
CA PHE A 227 33.11 -6.64 -10.33
C PHE A 227 33.12 -5.13 -10.58
N ALA A 228 31.99 -4.42 -10.51
CA ALA A 228 31.95 -2.97 -10.66
C ALA A 228 32.59 -2.27 -9.46
N VAL A 229 32.35 -2.78 -8.25
CA VAL A 229 32.98 -2.27 -7.01
C VAL A 229 34.48 -2.56 -7.02
N ALA A 230 34.89 -3.78 -7.44
CA ALA A 230 36.29 -4.16 -7.58
C ALA A 230 37.00 -3.31 -8.67
N ALA A 231 36.35 -3.04 -9.81
CA ALA A 231 36.89 -2.19 -10.85
C ALA A 231 37.13 -0.75 -10.37
N VAL A 232 36.17 -0.16 -9.64
CA VAL A 232 36.35 1.17 -9.05
C VAL A 232 37.45 1.17 -8.00
N ALA A 233 37.54 0.15 -7.15
CA ALA A 233 38.61 0.01 -6.17
C ALA A 233 39.97 -0.12 -6.86
N LEU A 234 40.10 -0.89 -7.95
CA LEU A 234 41.33 -1.04 -8.72
C LEU A 234 41.74 0.27 -9.41
N VAL A 235 40.78 1.02 -9.94
CA VAL A 235 41.04 2.35 -10.54
C VAL A 235 41.54 3.32 -9.46
N LEU A 236 40.90 3.33 -8.28
CA LEU A 236 41.33 4.20 -7.18
C LEU A 236 42.72 3.80 -6.64
N LEU A 237 43.00 2.49 -6.51
CA LEU A 237 44.33 2.00 -6.12
C LEU A 237 45.39 2.33 -7.20
N GLY A 238 45.07 2.13 -8.47
CA GLY A 238 45.97 2.46 -9.58
C GLY A 238 46.29 3.96 -9.64
N SER A 239 45.30 4.81 -9.43
CA SER A 239 45.49 6.27 -9.38
C SER A 239 46.31 6.70 -8.17
N ALA A 240 46.09 6.08 -6.98
CA ALA A 240 46.90 6.35 -5.80
C ALA A 240 48.36 5.91 -5.98
N LEU A 241 48.61 4.72 -6.58
CA LEU A 241 49.95 4.26 -6.92
C LEU A 241 50.61 5.19 -7.96
N TRP A 242 49.87 5.64 -8.95
CA TRP A 242 50.38 6.57 -9.97
C TRP A 242 50.80 7.94 -9.37
N LEU A 243 50.04 8.43 -8.37
CA LEU A 243 50.35 9.66 -7.63
C LEU A 243 51.53 9.52 -6.67
N THR A 244 51.76 8.34 -6.12
CA THR A 244 52.81 8.08 -5.12
C THR A 244 54.11 7.57 -5.73
N HIS A 245 54.07 7.06 -6.98
CA HIS A 245 55.26 6.57 -7.63
C HIS A 245 56.08 7.76 -8.21
N PRO A 246 57.30 8.01 -7.75
CA PRO A 246 58.14 9.03 -8.37
C PRO A 246 58.56 8.53 -9.75
N TRP A 247 57.87 8.97 -10.77
CA TRP A 247 58.35 8.82 -12.11
C TRP A 247 59.64 9.63 -12.18
N SER A 248 60.78 8.95 -12.23
CA SER A 248 62.03 9.54 -12.59
C SER A 248 61.82 10.23 -13.93
N ARG A 249 61.67 11.53 -13.90
CA ARG A 249 61.74 12.32 -15.13
C ARG A 249 63.11 12.03 -15.73
N PRO A 250 63.20 11.62 -17.01
CA PRO A 250 64.52 11.55 -17.65
C PRO A 250 65.09 12.95 -17.56
N ALA A 251 66.29 13.05 -16.94
CA ALA A 251 67.07 14.26 -16.92
C ALA A 251 67.43 14.58 -18.38
N GLY A 252 66.69 15.52 -18.95
CA GLY A 252 67.03 16.07 -20.26
C GLY A 252 68.31 16.89 -20.08
N ASP A 253 69.41 16.37 -20.59
CA ASP A 253 70.63 17.10 -20.77
C ASP A 253 70.36 18.40 -21.51
N VAL A 254 70.45 19.52 -20.79
CA VAL A 254 70.49 20.86 -21.39
C VAL A 254 71.95 21.12 -21.75
N ALA A 255 72.36 20.56 -22.88
CA ALA A 255 73.66 20.88 -23.46
C ALA A 255 73.45 21.98 -24.50
N GLY A 256 74.08 23.15 -24.23
CA GLY A 256 74.61 24.08 -25.21
C GLY A 256 73.61 24.88 -26.02
N LEU A 257 73.26 26.08 -25.54
CA LEU A 257 72.84 27.18 -26.37
C LEU A 257 74.07 28.02 -26.71
N PRO A 258 74.47 28.17 -27.98
CA PRO A 258 75.46 29.19 -28.39
C PRO A 258 74.75 30.56 -28.39
N SER A 259 75.38 31.52 -27.72
CA SER A 259 75.07 32.94 -27.81
C SER A 259 75.40 33.46 -29.19
N LEU A 260 74.45 34.00 -29.90
CA LEU A 260 74.62 34.83 -31.06
C LEU A 260 74.04 36.19 -30.76
N THR A 261 74.98 37.09 -30.45
CA THR A 261 74.83 38.57 -30.67
C THR A 261 74.99 38.86 -32.12
N ASP A 262 74.30 39.91 -32.52
CA ASP A 262 74.44 40.75 -33.68
C ASP A 262 73.58 40.48 -34.92
N THR A 263 72.97 41.60 -35.21
CA THR A 263 72.52 42.24 -36.42
C THR A 263 71.06 42.21 -36.73
N LEU A 264 70.46 43.38 -36.47
CA LEU A 264 69.32 43.93 -37.21
C LEU A 264 69.69 44.26 -38.62
N PRO A 265 68.82 44.14 -39.58
CA PRO A 265 68.33 45.32 -40.26
C PRO A 265 66.80 45.46 -40.32
N ASP A 266 66.45 46.69 -40.15
CA ASP A 266 65.23 47.38 -40.41
C ASP A 266 64.73 47.15 -41.84
N THR A 267 63.48 46.77 -42.03
CA THR A 267 62.66 47.21 -43.15
C THR A 267 61.19 46.97 -42.86
N SER A 268 60.55 48.08 -43.02
CA SER A 268 59.13 48.36 -43.08
C SER A 268 58.32 47.50 -44.03
N GLU A 269 57.03 47.48 -43.73
CA GLU A 269 55.88 47.49 -44.60
C GLU A 269 54.96 46.22 -44.57
N ASP A 270 53.73 46.55 -44.33
CA ASP A 270 52.46 45.99 -44.74
C ASP A 270 51.79 44.88 -43.87
N SER A 271 50.78 45.38 -43.23
CA SER A 271 49.56 44.66 -42.72
C SER A 271 48.84 43.91 -43.89
N PRO A 272 48.09 42.86 -43.61
CA PRO A 272 46.81 43.13 -43.03
C PRO A 272 46.36 42.11 -41.89
N SER A 273 45.63 42.68 -40.96
CA SER A 273 44.89 42.10 -39.94
C SER A 273 43.86 41.06 -40.47
N LEU A 274 43.88 39.85 -39.89
CA LEU A 274 42.75 38.97 -39.94
C LEU A 274 42.35 38.62 -38.48
N VAL A 275 41.34 39.35 -38.02
CA VAL A 275 40.61 39.06 -36.78
C VAL A 275 39.55 38.03 -37.16
N PRO A 276 39.46 36.90 -36.46
CA PRO A 276 38.28 36.04 -36.61
C PRO A 276 37.13 36.65 -35.80
N THR A 277 36.13 37.08 -36.53
CA THR A 277 34.83 37.51 -36.00
C THR A 277 34.13 36.35 -35.33
N LEU A 278 33.86 36.49 -34.04
CA LEU A 278 32.89 35.70 -33.31
C LEU A 278 31.49 36.10 -33.75
N LEU A 279 30.76 35.21 -34.39
CA LEU A 279 29.34 35.37 -34.67
C LEU A 279 28.55 35.00 -33.39
N PRO A 280 27.52 35.76 -33.07
CA PRO A 280 26.62 35.45 -31.94
C PRO A 280 25.68 34.33 -32.32
N ILE A 281 25.46 33.43 -31.35
CA ILE A 281 24.45 32.39 -31.42
C ILE A 281 23.09 33.03 -31.10
N ASP A 282 22.24 33.15 -32.11
CA ASP A 282 20.84 33.50 -31.98
C ASP A 282 20.08 32.31 -31.40
N ASN A 283 19.58 32.51 -30.20
CA ASN A 283 18.50 31.71 -29.63
C ASN A 283 17.18 32.31 -30.12
N GLN A 284 16.57 31.70 -31.09
CA GLN A 284 15.12 31.84 -31.31
C GLN A 284 14.49 30.47 -31.51
N THR A 285 13.78 30.10 -30.49
CA THR A 285 12.82 29.01 -30.44
C THR A 285 11.59 29.40 -31.25
N ASP A 286 11.37 28.71 -32.34
CA ASP A 286 10.05 28.65 -32.97
C ASP A 286 9.30 27.47 -32.36
N ALA A 287 8.40 27.81 -31.45
CA ALA A 287 7.32 26.94 -30.97
C ALA A 287 6.03 27.73 -31.07
N ASP A 288 5.47 27.79 -32.23
CA ASP A 288 4.08 28.15 -32.49
C ASP A 288 3.65 27.51 -33.79
N GLN A 289 2.81 26.51 -33.69
CA GLN A 289 1.71 26.15 -34.57
C GLN A 289 1.29 24.71 -34.35
N GLN A 290 0.34 24.54 -33.43
CA GLN A 290 -0.84 23.71 -33.65
C GLN A 290 -1.74 23.79 -32.41
N MET A 291 -2.43 24.91 -32.29
CA MET A 291 -3.59 25.06 -31.43
C MET A 291 -4.85 24.74 -32.24
N GLY A 292 -5.25 23.50 -32.21
CA GLY A 292 -6.56 23.04 -32.68
C GLY A 292 -7.64 23.44 -31.69
N ARG A 293 -8.41 24.39 -32.16
CA ARG A 293 -9.68 24.91 -31.63
C ARG A 293 -10.64 23.76 -31.33
N ILE A 294 -11.08 23.63 -30.10
CA ILE A 294 -12.34 22.95 -29.77
C ILE A 294 -13.26 24.03 -29.21
N GLU A 295 -14.31 24.23 -29.96
CA GLU A 295 -15.38 25.20 -29.75
C GLU A 295 -16.23 24.85 -28.52
N ASP A 296 -16.70 25.90 -27.90
CA ASP A 296 -17.72 26.03 -26.88
C ASP A 296 -18.90 25.07 -27.07
N PHE A 297 -19.25 24.34 -26.02
CA PHE A 297 -20.61 23.82 -25.86
C PHE A 297 -21.30 24.53 -24.69
N ASP A 298 -22.29 25.26 -25.10
CA ASP A 298 -23.19 26.20 -24.47
C ASP A 298 -23.88 25.64 -23.22
N LYS A 299 -23.98 26.49 -22.21
CA LYS A 299 -24.86 26.39 -21.08
C LYS A 299 -26.26 26.88 -21.48
N SER A 300 -27.20 25.99 -21.63
CA SER A 300 -28.60 26.36 -21.41
C SER A 300 -29.51 25.14 -21.28
N GLY A 301 -30.23 25.05 -20.18
CA GLY A 301 -31.25 24.01 -19.96
C GLY A 301 -31.70 23.91 -18.52
N LEU A 302 -32.04 25.04 -17.92
CA LEU A 302 -32.96 25.10 -16.78
C LEU A 302 -34.31 24.49 -17.15
N ASN A 303 -34.79 23.55 -16.37
CA ASN A 303 -36.23 23.44 -16.09
C ASN A 303 -36.49 22.82 -14.72
N LYS A 304 -36.83 23.67 -13.78
CA LYS A 304 -37.70 23.35 -12.64
C LYS A 304 -39.16 23.32 -13.11
N PRO A 305 -39.99 22.53 -12.49
CA PRO A 305 -41.36 22.96 -12.24
C PRO A 305 -41.63 23.10 -10.75
N SER A 306 -42.25 24.22 -10.55
CA SER A 306 -42.80 24.80 -9.33
C SER A 306 -44.14 24.16 -8.93
N ALA A 307 -44.27 23.95 -7.64
CA ALA A 307 -45.32 24.37 -6.72
C ALA A 307 -46.82 24.10 -7.00
N ARG A 308 -47.42 23.71 -5.88
CA ARG A 308 -48.78 23.97 -5.40
C ARG A 308 -49.94 23.11 -5.93
N THR A 309 -50.52 22.38 -4.98
CA THR A 309 -51.89 22.75 -4.54
C THR A 309 -52.19 22.17 -3.15
N LYS A 310 -52.86 23.01 -2.37
CA LYS A 310 -53.51 22.79 -1.08
C LYS A 310 -54.87 22.08 -1.31
N SER A 311 -55.32 21.43 -0.26
CA SER A 311 -56.70 21.35 0.30
C SER A 311 -56.93 19.91 0.77
N ASP A 312 -57.58 19.50 1.82
CA ASP A 312 -58.42 20.06 2.84
C ASP A 312 -58.55 18.98 3.92
N SER A 313 -58.59 19.36 5.15
CA SER A 313 -59.16 18.54 6.25
C SER A 313 -60.69 18.61 6.16
N PRO A 314 -61.49 17.69 6.75
CA PRO A 314 -61.80 17.77 8.16
C PRO A 314 -62.22 16.49 8.90
N GLY A 315 -62.32 16.61 10.24
CA GLY A 315 -63.18 15.84 11.18
C GLY A 315 -62.46 14.65 11.84
N GLY A 316 -62.18 14.57 13.09
CA GLY A 316 -62.94 14.96 14.25
C GLY A 316 -63.56 13.73 14.90
N ALA A 317 -62.96 13.21 15.96
CA ALA A 317 -63.67 12.56 17.06
C ALA A 317 -62.74 12.29 18.25
N LYS A 318 -63.26 12.63 19.37
CA LYS A 318 -62.76 12.66 20.73
C LYS A 318 -62.75 11.26 21.39
N GLU A 319 -62.10 11.29 22.60
CA GLU A 319 -62.33 10.43 23.78
C GLU A 319 -61.59 9.10 23.72
N ASP A 320 -60.72 8.70 24.69
CA ASP A 320 -60.82 8.75 26.14
C ASP A 320 -59.44 8.49 26.77
N SER A 321 -59.12 9.25 27.77
CA SER A 321 -58.15 8.83 28.79
C SER A 321 -58.87 8.02 29.87
N PRO A 322 -58.25 7.03 30.51
CA PRO A 322 -57.75 7.27 31.87
C PRO A 322 -56.52 6.47 32.31
N GLY A 323 -55.82 7.00 33.30
CA GLY A 323 -55.17 6.20 34.29
C GLY A 323 -53.68 6.40 34.49
N LYS A 324 -53.32 7.39 35.33
CA LYS A 324 -52.02 7.36 36.05
C LYS A 324 -52.03 6.23 37.09
N PRO A 325 -50.90 5.60 37.34
CA PRO A 325 -50.46 5.36 38.70
C PRO A 325 -49.03 5.85 38.97
N LYS A 326 -48.97 6.64 40.01
CA LYS A 326 -48.09 6.72 41.16
C LYS A 326 -46.59 6.48 41.01
N ASN A 327 -45.88 7.55 41.32
CA ASN A 327 -44.58 7.67 41.97
C ASN A 327 -43.94 6.38 42.49
N ARG A 328 -42.74 6.06 41.96
CA ARG A 328 -41.69 5.38 42.71
C ARG A 328 -40.41 6.20 42.59
N THR A 329 -39.88 6.58 43.73
CA THR A 329 -38.62 7.24 44.04
C THR A 329 -37.44 6.51 43.36
N PRO A 330 -36.46 7.20 42.80
CA PRO A 330 -35.25 6.55 42.27
C PRO A 330 -34.32 6.17 43.42
N GLU A 331 -34.03 4.89 43.52
CA GLU A 331 -32.92 4.35 44.32
C GLU A 331 -31.61 4.77 43.70
N LYS A 332 -30.68 5.19 44.57
CA LYS A 332 -29.28 5.53 44.23
C LYS A 332 -28.58 4.33 43.59
N PRO A 333 -27.79 4.50 42.51
CA PRO A 333 -26.96 3.43 42.00
C PRO A 333 -25.87 3.08 43.02
N GLY A 334 -25.83 1.81 43.40
CA GLY A 334 -24.79 1.20 44.20
C GLY A 334 -23.44 1.29 43.48
N LYS A 335 -22.39 1.51 44.24
CA LYS A 335 -20.99 1.44 43.82
C LYS A 335 -20.74 0.12 43.11
N MET A 336 -20.43 0.16 41.82
CA MET A 336 -19.82 -0.94 41.12
C MET A 336 -18.35 -1.03 41.51
N ASP A 337 -18.03 -2.14 42.16
CA ASP A 337 -16.69 -2.51 42.57
C ASP A 337 -15.78 -2.69 41.36
N ASN A 338 -14.55 -2.24 41.54
CA ASN A 338 -13.43 -2.36 40.60
C ASN A 338 -13.26 -3.82 40.12
N ALA A 339 -13.49 -4.09 38.85
CA ALA A 339 -13.02 -5.29 38.18
C ALA A 339 -11.50 -5.23 37.96
N PRO A 340 -10.78 -6.35 37.98
CA PRO A 340 -9.37 -6.37 38.35
C PRO A 340 -8.43 -5.88 37.23
N LYS A 341 -7.54 -4.97 37.56
CA LYS A 341 -6.39 -4.53 36.79
C LYS A 341 -5.38 -5.65 36.41
N LYS A 342 -5.65 -6.90 36.82
CA LYS A 342 -4.76 -8.06 36.56
C LYS A 342 -4.79 -8.58 35.09
N SER A 343 -5.89 -8.44 34.35
CA SER A 343 -5.95 -8.95 32.98
C SER A 343 -5.13 -8.11 32.01
N GLN A 344 -5.14 -6.79 32.15
CA GLN A 344 -4.40 -5.91 31.26
C GLN A 344 -2.87 -5.99 31.41
N GLN A 345 -2.39 -6.36 32.58
CA GLN A 345 -0.96 -6.53 32.83
C GLN A 345 -0.44 -7.86 32.29
N SER A 346 -1.24 -8.94 32.42
CA SER A 346 -0.96 -10.25 31.81
C SER A 346 -0.93 -10.21 30.30
N ASP A 347 -1.88 -9.49 29.69
CA ASP A 347 -1.94 -9.33 28.23
C ASP A 347 -0.77 -8.51 27.68
N LYS A 348 -0.31 -7.51 28.45
CA LYS A 348 0.85 -6.70 28.09
C LYS A 348 2.17 -7.50 28.17
N GLU A 349 2.32 -8.32 29.19
CA GLU A 349 3.49 -9.21 29.38
C GLU A 349 3.53 -10.28 28.29
N ALA A 350 2.38 -10.86 27.90
CA ALA A 350 2.28 -11.82 26.80
C ALA A 350 2.63 -11.17 25.44
N ILE A 351 2.23 -9.92 25.21
CA ILE A 351 2.55 -9.18 24.00
C ILE A 351 4.05 -8.83 23.94
N ASP A 352 4.63 -8.40 25.05
CA ASP A 352 6.08 -8.08 25.11
C ASP A 352 6.93 -9.35 24.94
N GLU A 353 6.49 -10.52 25.42
CA GLU A 353 7.14 -11.81 25.20
C GLU A 353 7.06 -12.26 23.75
N LEU A 354 5.91 -12.13 23.07
CA LEU A 354 5.76 -12.41 21.65
C LEU A 354 6.67 -11.51 20.78
N PHE A 355 6.80 -10.23 21.17
CA PHE A 355 7.73 -9.33 20.49
C PHE A 355 9.20 -9.68 20.74
N ARG A 356 9.55 -10.19 21.92
CA ARG A 356 10.90 -10.67 22.22
C ARG A 356 11.23 -11.89 21.36
N GLN A 357 10.34 -12.88 21.30
CA GLN A 357 10.51 -14.08 20.47
C GLN A 357 10.60 -13.75 18.98
N ALA A 358 9.77 -12.82 18.48
CA ALA A 358 9.86 -12.35 17.10
C ALA A 358 11.19 -11.64 16.83
N THR A 359 11.73 -10.89 17.79
CA THR A 359 13.03 -10.20 17.64
C THR A 359 14.19 -11.19 17.70
N GLU A 360 14.16 -12.19 18.57
CA GLU A 360 15.18 -13.25 18.67
C GLU A 360 15.22 -14.14 17.41
N LEU A 361 14.05 -14.41 16.78
CA LEU A 361 13.96 -15.08 15.48
C LEU A 361 14.55 -14.25 14.33
N PHE A 362 14.57 -12.92 14.46
CA PHE A 362 15.14 -12.02 13.46
C PHE A 362 16.65 -11.78 13.64
N ASP A 363 17.21 -12.09 14.80
CA ASP A 363 18.63 -11.91 15.12
C ASP A 363 19.46 -13.19 14.92
N GLN A 364 18.83 -14.35 14.64
CA GLN A 364 19.45 -15.61 14.21
C GLN A 364 19.48 -15.70 12.67
#